data_1b15a07d0485e1a833f04b31618ebc81
#
_entry.id   1b15a07d0485e1a833f04b31618ebc81
#
_cell.length_a   1.000
_cell.length_b   1.000
_cell.length_c   1.000
_cell.angle_alpha   90.00
_cell.angle_beta   90.00
_cell.angle_gamma   90.00
#
_symmetry.space_group_name_H-M   'P 1'
#
loop_
_entity.id
_entity.type
_entity.pdbx_description
1 polymer ?
#
loop_
_entity_poly.entity_id
_entity_poly.type
_entity_poly.pdbx_seq_one_letter_code
_entity_poly.pdbx_strand_id
1 'polypeptide(L)'
;MAKFLTVLLLLVGVFGAGYYVGQRPVGTLQQSVSDLQQSLKEVSKNVMDTTLGIERDLRRRQGLVEAKSRFVQAKVYVIDQKHAEAAKELTAVIDAIEAMTKGAKGDDATAALRHLIDSLRDVQLELATGKQVAFKKMEDLQQRMDQQLNK
;
A
#
# COMPACT_ATOMS: atom_id res chain seq x y z
N MET A 1 53.90 -27.71 -51.70
CA MET A 1 54.48 -27.00 -50.52
C MET A 1 53.71 -25.72 -50.17
N ALA A 2 53.36 -24.84 -51.11
CA ALA A 2 52.62 -23.58 -50.83
C ALA A 2 51.26 -23.80 -50.19
N LYS A 3 50.54 -24.86 -50.54
CA LYS A 3 49.20 -25.15 -49.93
C LYS A 3 49.25 -25.52 -48.42
N PHE A 4 50.35 -26.18 -48.02
CA PHE A 4 50.56 -26.51 -46.61
C PHE A 4 50.86 -25.25 -45.72
N LEU A 5 51.55 -24.29 -46.27
CA LEU A 5 51.95 -23.07 -45.65
C LEU A 5 50.70 -22.16 -45.37
N THR A 6 49.78 -22.12 -46.36
CA THR A 6 48.51 -21.35 -46.17
C THR A 6 47.60 -21.97 -45.14
N VAL A 7 47.50 -23.29 -45.06
CA VAL A 7 46.69 -23.96 -44.01
C VAL A 7 47.29 -23.75 -42.62
N LEU A 8 48.61 -23.81 -42.50
CA LEU A 8 49.32 -23.58 -41.24
C LEU A 8 49.11 -22.13 -40.76
N LEU A 9 49.18 -21.17 -41.69
CA LEU A 9 48.99 -19.75 -41.38
C LEU A 9 47.55 -19.42 -40.92
N LEU A 10 46.55 -20.10 -41.54
CA LEU A 10 45.16 -20.02 -41.14
C LEU A 10 44.91 -20.61 -39.72
N LEU A 11 45.55 -21.74 -39.42
CA LEU A 11 45.46 -22.39 -38.11
C LEU A 11 46.03 -21.52 -36.99
N VAL A 12 47.20 -20.92 -37.25
CA VAL A 12 47.86 -20.00 -36.29
C VAL A 12 47.00 -18.73 -36.09
N GLY A 13 46.37 -18.21 -37.17
CA GLY A 13 45.48 -17.06 -37.09
C GLY A 13 44.22 -17.34 -36.25
N VAL A 14 43.59 -18.48 -36.44
CA VAL A 14 42.38 -18.87 -35.67
C VAL A 14 42.71 -19.14 -34.18
N PHE A 15 43.84 -19.82 -33.92
CA PHE A 15 44.29 -20.05 -32.54
C PHE A 15 44.73 -18.76 -31.85
N GLY A 16 45.41 -17.85 -32.55
CA GLY A 16 45.82 -16.56 -32.02
C GLY A 16 44.64 -15.67 -31.68
N ALA A 17 43.60 -15.62 -32.53
CA ALA A 17 42.38 -14.89 -32.30
C ALA A 17 41.56 -15.49 -31.12
N GLY A 18 41.49 -16.81 -31.02
CA GLY A 18 40.83 -17.50 -29.91
C GLY A 18 41.51 -17.27 -28.57
N TYR A 19 42.86 -17.23 -28.56
CA TYR A 19 43.62 -16.93 -27.37
C TYR A 19 43.45 -15.46 -26.89
N TYR A 20 43.36 -14.52 -27.82
CA TYR A 20 43.18 -13.09 -27.51
C TYR A 20 41.76 -12.79 -27.01
N VAL A 21 40.74 -13.49 -27.50
CA VAL A 21 39.36 -13.37 -27.03
C VAL A 21 39.16 -14.08 -25.67
N GLY A 22 39.90 -15.20 -25.45
CA GLY A 22 39.85 -15.95 -24.18
C GLY A 22 40.55 -15.28 -23.01
N GLN A 23 41.37 -14.25 -23.22
CA GLN A 23 42.02 -13.48 -22.16
C GLN A 23 41.27 -12.24 -21.70
N ARG A 24 40.01 -12.05 -22.10
CA ARG A 24 39.20 -11.03 -21.44
C ARG A 24 39.05 -11.39 -19.94
N PRO A 25 39.46 -10.50 -19.03
CA PRO A 25 39.51 -10.86 -17.63
C PRO A 25 38.11 -11.25 -17.15
N VAL A 26 38.00 -12.46 -16.61
CA VAL A 26 36.79 -13.04 -16.01
C VAL A 26 36.21 -12.12 -14.90
N GLY A 27 37.01 -11.17 -14.43
CA GLY A 27 36.62 -10.15 -13.46
C GLY A 27 35.46 -9.25 -13.90
N THR A 28 35.33 -8.98 -15.21
CA THR A 28 34.20 -8.16 -15.72
C THR A 28 32.87 -8.92 -15.73
N LEU A 29 32.91 -10.24 -15.91
CA LEU A 29 31.71 -11.08 -15.80
C LEU A 29 31.24 -11.25 -14.35
N GLN A 30 32.19 -11.40 -13.42
CA GLN A 30 31.86 -11.46 -11.99
C GLN A 30 31.29 -10.15 -11.49
N GLN A 31 31.79 -9.01 -11.94
CA GLN A 31 31.29 -7.69 -11.61
C GLN A 31 29.89 -7.48 -12.19
N SER A 32 29.65 -7.85 -13.43
CA SER A 32 28.33 -7.79 -14.09
C SER A 32 27.29 -8.70 -13.43
N VAL A 33 27.69 -9.87 -12.94
CA VAL A 33 26.78 -10.78 -12.20
C VAL A 33 26.46 -10.21 -10.81
N SER A 34 27.44 -9.58 -10.14
CA SER A 34 27.24 -8.91 -8.85
C SER A 34 26.29 -7.71 -9.00
N ASP A 35 26.49 -6.89 -10.02
CA ASP A 35 25.65 -5.72 -10.33
C ASP A 35 24.24 -6.14 -10.71
N LEU A 36 24.08 -7.24 -11.47
CA LEU A 36 22.78 -7.84 -11.78
C LEU A 36 22.07 -8.38 -10.53
N GLN A 37 22.79 -9.05 -9.63
CA GLN A 37 22.23 -9.52 -8.36
C GLN A 37 21.79 -8.36 -7.46
N GLN A 38 22.55 -7.27 -7.44
CA GLN A 38 22.22 -6.07 -6.68
C GLN A 38 21.00 -5.37 -7.27
N SER A 39 20.94 -5.22 -8.58
CA SER A 39 19.79 -4.66 -9.30
C SER A 39 18.52 -5.51 -9.14
N LEU A 40 18.63 -6.84 -9.21
CA LEU A 40 17.52 -7.75 -8.94
C LEU A 40 17.02 -7.65 -7.50
N LYS A 41 17.92 -7.47 -6.54
CA LYS A 41 17.56 -7.30 -5.12
C LYS A 41 16.86 -5.96 -4.87
N GLU A 42 17.30 -4.88 -5.52
CA GLU A 42 16.64 -3.57 -5.48
C GLU A 42 15.28 -3.59 -6.16
N VAL A 43 15.18 -4.18 -7.35
CA VAL A 43 13.90 -4.32 -8.07
C VAL A 43 12.93 -5.19 -7.28
N SER A 44 13.39 -6.31 -6.72
CA SER A 44 12.56 -7.18 -5.86
C SER A 44 12.07 -6.45 -4.62
N LYS A 45 12.91 -5.65 -3.96
CA LYS A 45 12.53 -4.83 -2.81
C LYS A 45 11.53 -3.75 -3.19
N ASN A 46 11.76 -3.03 -4.27
CA ASN A 46 10.87 -1.98 -4.76
C ASN A 46 9.50 -2.54 -5.19
N VAL A 47 9.48 -3.69 -5.87
CA VAL A 47 8.23 -4.38 -6.24
C VAL A 47 7.48 -4.85 -5.01
N MET A 48 8.19 -5.42 -4.03
CA MET A 48 7.59 -5.88 -2.77
C MET A 48 7.03 -4.71 -1.94
N ASP A 49 7.76 -3.61 -1.82
CA ASP A 49 7.30 -2.39 -1.13
C ASP A 49 6.11 -1.75 -1.85
N THR A 50 6.11 -1.72 -3.18
CA THR A 50 4.99 -1.20 -3.98
C THR A 50 3.75 -2.09 -3.86
N THR A 51 3.91 -3.42 -3.90
CA THR A 51 2.80 -4.37 -3.76
C THR A 51 2.17 -4.31 -2.37
N LEU A 52 2.99 -4.22 -1.32
CA LEU A 52 2.52 -4.03 0.06
C LEU A 52 1.82 -2.67 0.25
N GLY A 53 2.27 -1.62 -0.43
CA GLY A 53 1.61 -0.32 -0.45
C GLY A 53 0.22 -0.39 -1.06
N ILE A 54 0.09 -0.98 -2.25
CA ILE A 54 -1.20 -1.16 -2.95
C ILE A 54 -2.17 -2.03 -2.12
N GLU A 55 -1.69 -3.10 -1.50
CA GLU A 55 -2.52 -3.95 -0.67
C GLU A 55 -3.04 -3.22 0.59
N ARG A 56 -2.21 -2.39 1.21
CA ARG A 56 -2.63 -1.54 2.34
C ARG A 56 -3.67 -0.52 1.94
N ASP A 57 -3.49 0.16 0.80
CA ASP A 57 -4.44 1.14 0.30
C ASP A 57 -5.78 0.50 -0.08
N LEU A 58 -5.76 -0.68 -0.67
CA LEU A 58 -6.97 -1.46 -0.96
C LEU A 58 -7.73 -1.84 0.32
N ARG A 59 -7.04 -2.39 1.31
CA ARG A 59 -7.64 -2.74 2.60
C ARG A 59 -8.22 -1.51 3.31
N ARG A 60 -7.50 -0.39 3.26
CA ARG A 60 -7.96 0.88 3.82
C ARG A 60 -9.23 1.37 3.14
N ARG A 61 -9.28 1.37 1.80
CA ARG A 61 -10.47 1.76 1.05
C ARG A 61 -11.66 0.84 1.34
N GLN A 62 -11.46 -0.46 1.36
CA GLN A 62 -12.50 -1.43 1.73
C GLN A 62 -13.03 -1.19 3.14
N GLY A 63 -12.16 -1.00 4.12
CA GLY A 63 -12.54 -0.69 5.50
C GLY A 63 -13.31 0.63 5.61
N LEU A 64 -12.92 1.67 4.87
CA LEU A 64 -13.64 2.94 4.85
C LEU A 64 -15.02 2.83 4.19
N VAL A 65 -15.17 2.04 3.14
CA VAL A 65 -16.47 1.77 2.50
C VAL A 65 -17.39 1.04 3.47
N GLU A 66 -16.90 0.04 4.17
CA GLU A 66 -17.66 -0.68 5.20
C GLU A 66 -18.06 0.25 6.35
N ALA A 67 -17.11 1.02 6.87
CA ALA A 67 -17.37 2.01 7.92
C ALA A 67 -18.43 3.03 7.49
N LYS A 68 -18.35 3.54 6.25
CA LYS A 68 -19.36 4.45 5.71
C LYS A 68 -20.74 3.80 5.61
N SER A 69 -20.83 2.56 5.16
CA SER A 69 -22.12 1.85 5.08
C SER A 69 -22.78 1.74 6.45
N ARG A 70 -22.02 1.35 7.49
CA ARG A 70 -22.51 1.29 8.87
C ARG A 70 -22.86 2.66 9.42
N PHE A 71 -22.10 3.68 9.08
CA PHE A 71 -22.38 5.05 9.47
C PHE A 71 -23.72 5.55 8.89
N VAL A 72 -24.00 5.26 7.63
CA VAL A 72 -25.31 5.57 7.00
C VAL A 72 -26.44 4.85 7.73
N GLN A 73 -26.24 3.59 8.14
CA GLN A 73 -27.20 2.85 8.94
C GLN A 73 -27.41 3.50 10.31
N ALA A 74 -26.34 3.96 10.97
CA ALA A 74 -26.46 4.72 12.22
C ALA A 74 -27.28 6.01 12.04
N LYS A 75 -27.10 6.74 10.94
CA LYS A 75 -27.92 7.92 10.59
C LYS A 75 -29.40 7.57 10.50
N VAL A 76 -29.74 6.47 9.85
CA VAL A 76 -31.14 5.99 9.73
C VAL A 76 -31.71 5.73 11.12
N TYR A 77 -30.98 5.04 12.00
CA TYR A 77 -31.40 4.79 13.37
C TYR A 77 -31.58 6.07 14.20
N VAL A 78 -30.74 7.10 13.98
CA VAL A 78 -30.93 8.41 14.63
C VAL A 78 -32.22 9.07 14.17
N ILE A 79 -32.56 9.00 12.88
CA ILE A 79 -33.82 9.52 12.33
C ILE A 79 -35.02 8.78 12.93
N ASP A 80 -34.90 7.46 13.07
CA ASP A 80 -35.93 6.60 13.68
C ASP A 80 -35.98 6.68 15.20
N GLN A 81 -35.20 7.56 15.85
CA GLN A 81 -35.08 7.73 17.29
C GLN A 81 -34.59 6.47 18.05
N LYS A 82 -33.95 5.55 17.34
CA LYS A 82 -33.36 4.31 17.86
C LYS A 82 -31.90 4.57 18.31
N HIS A 83 -31.74 5.33 19.38
CA HIS A 83 -30.44 5.81 19.83
C HIS A 83 -29.47 4.68 20.23
N ALA A 84 -29.98 3.61 20.83
CA ALA A 84 -29.16 2.46 21.24
C ALA A 84 -28.58 1.71 20.03
N GLU A 85 -29.40 1.48 18.99
CA GLU A 85 -29.00 0.86 17.75
C GLU A 85 -28.01 1.75 16.98
N ALA A 86 -28.27 3.07 16.94
CA ALA A 86 -27.36 4.03 16.33
C ALA A 86 -25.99 4.02 17.03
N ALA A 87 -25.94 4.03 18.36
CA ALA A 87 -24.70 3.98 19.13
C ALA A 87 -23.94 2.66 18.87
N LYS A 88 -24.63 1.53 18.73
CA LYS A 88 -24.03 0.24 18.40
C LYS A 88 -23.37 0.24 17.01
N GLU A 89 -24.05 0.80 16.00
CA GLU A 89 -23.46 0.92 14.66
C GLU A 89 -22.26 1.87 14.67
N LEU A 90 -22.30 2.97 15.42
CA LEU A 90 -21.15 3.85 15.57
C LEU A 90 -19.96 3.17 16.25
N THR A 91 -20.18 2.27 17.21
CA THR A 91 -19.10 1.43 17.76
C THR A 91 -18.44 0.63 16.66
N ALA A 92 -19.20 -0.06 15.82
CA ALA A 92 -18.66 -0.85 14.72
C ALA A 92 -17.92 0.00 13.66
N VAL A 93 -18.38 1.25 13.44
CA VAL A 93 -17.65 2.22 12.59
C VAL A 93 -16.29 2.57 13.18
N ILE A 94 -16.26 2.89 14.48
CA ILE A 94 -15.03 3.24 15.21
C ILE A 94 -14.05 2.06 15.15
N ASP A 95 -14.50 0.85 15.48
CA ASP A 95 -13.68 -0.37 15.46
C ASP A 95 -13.07 -0.63 14.07
N ALA A 96 -13.87 -0.45 13.01
CA ALA A 96 -13.41 -0.61 11.63
C ALA A 96 -12.31 0.42 11.29
N ILE A 97 -12.47 1.68 11.68
CA ILE A 97 -11.47 2.73 11.41
C ILE A 97 -10.22 2.52 12.30
N GLU A 98 -10.38 2.11 13.55
CA GLU A 98 -9.25 1.77 14.43
C GLU A 98 -8.41 0.61 13.87
N ALA A 99 -9.06 -0.43 13.35
CA ALA A 99 -8.37 -1.56 12.72
C ALA A 99 -7.50 -1.12 11.55
N MET A 100 -7.93 -0.12 10.77
CA MET A 100 -7.16 0.44 9.66
C MET A 100 -5.97 1.30 10.11
N THR A 101 -6.09 1.96 11.27
CA THR A 101 -5.00 2.80 11.83
C THR A 101 -3.99 2.01 12.65
N LYS A 102 -4.30 0.77 13.01
CA LYS A 102 -3.45 -0.11 13.80
C LYS A 102 -2.19 -0.47 12.99
N GLY A 103 -1.02 -0.06 13.48
CA GLY A 103 0.27 -0.33 12.82
C GLY A 103 0.60 0.61 11.64
N ALA A 104 -0.26 1.58 11.31
CA ALA A 104 0.08 2.62 10.37
C ALA A 104 1.08 3.60 11.01
N LYS A 105 2.21 3.83 10.34
CA LYS A 105 3.12 4.92 10.69
C LYS A 105 2.37 6.23 10.47
N GLY A 106 2.47 7.16 11.43
CA GLY A 106 1.71 8.42 11.48
C GLY A 106 1.90 9.31 10.25
N ASP A 107 1.23 8.95 9.17
CA ASP A 107 1.03 9.79 8.01
C ASP A 107 -0.19 10.72 8.22
N ASP A 108 -0.29 11.77 7.44
CA ASP A 108 -1.37 12.75 7.53
C ASP A 108 -2.77 12.10 7.42
N ALA A 109 -2.87 11.04 6.63
CA ALA A 109 -4.11 10.32 6.46
C ALA A 109 -4.50 9.50 7.71
N THR A 110 -3.52 8.91 8.40
CA THR A 110 -3.74 8.24 9.69
C THR A 110 -4.13 9.24 10.77
N ALA A 111 -3.51 10.45 10.79
CA ALA A 111 -3.90 11.52 11.70
C ALA A 111 -5.36 11.96 11.47
N ALA A 112 -5.75 12.16 10.21
CA ALA A 112 -7.13 12.52 9.86
C ALA A 112 -8.16 11.44 10.28
N LEU A 113 -7.82 10.15 10.15
CA LEU A 113 -8.68 9.06 10.62
C LEU A 113 -8.81 9.03 12.16
N ARG A 114 -7.75 9.34 12.89
CA ARG A 114 -7.82 9.47 14.37
C ARG A 114 -8.75 10.59 14.79
N HIS A 115 -8.66 11.77 14.17
CA HIS A 115 -9.59 12.86 14.41
C HIS A 115 -11.04 12.50 14.07
N LEU A 116 -11.23 11.67 13.04
CA LEU A 116 -12.55 11.16 12.71
C LEU A 116 -13.08 10.23 13.81
N ILE A 117 -12.24 9.33 14.35
CA ILE A 117 -12.57 8.45 15.47
C ILE A 117 -13.00 9.27 16.69
N ASP A 118 -12.24 10.30 17.07
CA ASP A 118 -12.56 11.14 18.22
C ASP A 118 -13.93 11.81 18.05
N SER A 119 -14.20 12.34 16.85
CA SER A 119 -15.49 12.96 16.53
C SER A 119 -16.66 11.95 16.55
N LEU A 120 -16.42 10.71 16.12
CA LEU A 120 -17.41 9.62 16.17
C LEU A 120 -17.71 9.19 17.61
N ARG A 121 -16.68 9.12 18.47
CA ARG A 121 -16.85 8.83 19.91
C ARG A 121 -17.67 9.89 20.62
N ASP A 122 -17.47 11.17 20.30
CA ASP A 122 -18.28 12.26 20.85
C ASP A 122 -19.76 12.08 20.50
N VAL A 123 -20.07 11.77 19.24
CA VAL A 123 -21.45 11.52 18.80
C VAL A 123 -22.02 10.25 19.46
N GLN A 124 -21.22 9.19 19.57
CA GLN A 124 -21.63 7.97 20.25
C GLN A 124 -22.00 8.24 21.73
N LEU A 125 -21.19 9.03 22.41
CA LEU A 125 -21.45 9.41 23.82
C LEU A 125 -22.72 10.26 23.95
N GLU A 126 -22.96 11.21 23.05
CA GLU A 126 -24.16 11.99 23.00
C GLU A 126 -25.41 11.11 22.82
N LEU A 127 -25.38 10.14 21.92
CA LEU A 127 -26.44 9.17 21.71
C LEU A 127 -26.66 8.27 22.93
N ALA A 128 -25.58 7.77 23.55
CA ALA A 128 -25.64 6.91 24.72
C ALA A 128 -26.23 7.66 25.97
N THR A 129 -26.06 8.98 26.04
CA THR A 129 -26.63 9.84 27.11
C THR A 129 -28.03 10.35 26.77
N GLY A 130 -28.64 9.90 25.68
CA GLY A 130 -29.96 10.30 25.22
C GLY A 130 -30.06 11.75 24.75
N LYS A 131 -28.90 12.37 24.44
CA LYS A 131 -28.89 13.72 23.86
C LYS A 131 -29.29 13.65 22.39
N GLN A 132 -30.08 14.62 21.97
CA GLN A 132 -30.42 14.75 20.57
C GLN A 132 -29.18 15.18 19.76
N VAL A 133 -28.64 14.28 18.96
CA VAL A 133 -27.51 14.58 18.08
C VAL A 133 -28.03 15.43 16.92
N ALA A 134 -27.40 16.58 16.70
CA ALA A 134 -27.76 17.43 15.59
C ALA A 134 -27.46 16.68 14.27
N PHE A 135 -28.46 16.51 13.42
CA PHE A 135 -28.34 15.86 12.10
C PHE A 135 -27.17 16.42 11.29
N LYS A 136 -26.95 17.73 11.38
CA LYS A 136 -25.81 18.43 10.77
C LYS A 136 -24.46 17.85 11.20
N LYS A 137 -24.30 17.46 12.47
CA LYS A 137 -23.05 16.84 12.98
C LYS A 137 -22.80 15.48 12.32
N MET A 138 -23.86 14.72 12.06
CA MET A 138 -23.77 13.45 11.31
C MET A 138 -23.43 13.69 9.83
N GLU A 139 -23.96 14.76 9.22
CA GLU A 139 -23.61 15.12 7.83
C GLU A 139 -22.16 15.54 7.70
N ASP A 140 -21.65 16.37 8.61
CA ASP A 140 -20.25 16.80 8.63
C ASP A 140 -19.30 15.60 8.78
N LEU A 141 -19.65 14.62 9.60
CA LEU A 141 -18.88 13.38 9.74
C LEU A 141 -18.90 12.54 8.47
N GLN A 142 -20.05 12.41 7.83
CA GLN A 142 -20.17 11.71 6.54
C GLN A 142 -19.30 12.36 5.48
N GLN A 143 -19.34 13.68 5.38
CA GLN A 143 -18.51 14.43 4.42
C GLN A 143 -17.01 14.23 4.67
N ARG A 144 -16.58 14.19 5.93
CA ARG A 144 -15.17 13.87 6.28
C ARG A 144 -14.79 12.45 5.87
N MET A 145 -15.67 11.47 6.06
CA MET A 145 -15.43 10.09 5.59
C MET A 145 -15.31 10.06 4.07
N ASP A 146 -16.14 10.78 3.34
CA ASP A 146 -16.10 10.87 1.88
C ASP A 146 -14.81 11.51 1.39
N GLN A 147 -14.31 12.54 2.07
CA GLN A 147 -13.01 13.14 1.77
C GLN A 147 -11.83 12.16 1.94
N GLN A 148 -11.92 11.24 2.89
CA GLN A 148 -10.88 10.21 3.07
C GLN A 148 -10.97 9.09 2.02
N LEU A 149 -12.15 8.81 1.49
CA LEU A 149 -12.35 7.83 0.41
C LEU A 149 -11.84 8.34 -0.95
N ASN A 150 -11.85 9.67 -1.16
CA ASN A 150 -11.50 10.30 -2.43
C ASN A 150 -10.01 10.73 -2.52
N LYS A 151 -9.22 10.47 -1.47
CA LYS A 151 -7.77 10.66 -1.45
C LYS A 151 -7.04 9.38 -1.86
#